data_7f08ff769504dd69d42e8b5f69a454a3
#
_entry.id   7f08ff769504dd69d42e8b5f69a454a3
#
_cell.length_a   1.000
_cell.length_b   1.000
_cell.length_c   1.000
_cell.angle_alpha   90.00
_cell.angle_beta   90.00
_cell.angle_gamma   90.00
#
_symmetry.space_group_name_H-M   'P 1'
#
loop_
_entity.id
_entity.type
_entity.pdbx_description
1 polymer ?
#
loop_
_entity_poly.entity_id
_entity_poly.type
_entity_poly.pdbx_seq_one_letter_code
_entity_poly.pdbx_strand_id
1 'polypeptide(L)'
;MKTLLYNLVSDKLSKAFIEKFLSENNFIRKIIVIRINGLEICLPSKDIELVYIDYEKILFGDCESYQPTSTIDLLEVNYKVLFLSLKMMDRLGLYRNDSSNKRFNDLFSHFSYLTYIVEYFKIDIAIFQNLPHEIYDYILYHILKFNNKKTFYFLQNQYEQFYEINESIEDAYSLKNYKINPSIIKPDVSSEVKALYNNMRDENYDPFYMSIVKNKFLDRIKVKLDFLKREKPNIFYLLITKLIIKIKQIKTSSFLNKILVKADLNKKYIFIPLHFQPEMTTSPRGGIFVFQELMIEMISKYAPKDLTIYIKEHPAQNLTYGRSIDFYRKITSYPNTFIVDESVNSFKLMKNAQVLAIVTGTLGFKAICNQKPVFVFGEVFYKYAPGVFAIKTGDDLKKAFIKLKHIKISQSITLNYLEAIKGNFYKGYSDNQYGKISDLNFNSNIESLVENISDRIGVIHDSSLKLDD
;
A
#
# COMPACT_ATOMS: atom_id res chain seq x y z
N MET A 1 28.50 -13.95 -9.32
CA MET A 1 28.52 -13.45 -7.93
C MET A 1 27.72 -12.16 -7.90
N LYS A 2 26.82 -11.97 -6.91
CA LYS A 2 25.82 -10.89 -6.90
C LYS A 2 25.96 -9.98 -5.69
N THR A 3 25.61 -8.71 -5.90
CA THR A 3 25.42 -7.72 -4.82
C THR A 3 23.94 -7.62 -4.48
N LEU A 4 23.60 -7.90 -3.22
CA LEU A 4 22.24 -7.82 -2.68
C LEU A 4 22.05 -6.51 -1.90
N LEU A 5 20.94 -5.82 -2.12
CA LEU A 5 20.42 -4.80 -1.21
C LEU A 5 19.24 -5.38 -0.44
N TYR A 6 19.26 -5.27 0.88
CA TYR A 6 18.14 -5.64 1.74
C TYR A 6 17.55 -4.43 2.47
N ASN A 7 16.32 -4.15 2.22
CA ASN A 7 15.56 -3.05 2.83
C ASN A 7 14.29 -3.61 3.50
N LEU A 8 14.17 -3.68 4.77
CA LEU A 8 14.80 -2.99 5.85
C LEU A 8 15.01 -3.97 7.03
N VAL A 9 16.13 -3.92 7.74
CA VAL A 9 16.28 -4.65 9.02
C VAL A 9 15.76 -3.76 10.15
N SER A 10 14.58 -4.07 10.64
CA SER A 10 13.86 -3.25 11.62
C SER A 10 13.39 -4.03 12.87
N ASP A 11 13.41 -5.37 12.82
CA ASP A 11 12.93 -6.25 13.87
C ASP A 11 13.59 -7.63 13.84
N LYS A 12 13.17 -8.50 14.76
CA LYS A 12 13.68 -9.88 14.86
C LYS A 12 13.39 -10.71 13.61
N LEU A 13 12.22 -10.53 12.97
CA LEU A 13 11.84 -11.28 11.79
C LEU A 13 12.75 -10.96 10.61
N SER A 14 12.90 -9.67 10.29
CA SER A 14 13.72 -9.19 9.19
C SER A 14 15.19 -9.55 9.35
N LYS A 15 15.71 -9.51 10.61
CA LYS A 15 17.05 -9.96 10.94
C LYS A 15 17.23 -11.46 10.70
N ALA A 16 16.38 -12.30 11.27
CA ALA A 16 16.49 -13.75 11.14
C ALA A 16 16.31 -14.22 9.70
N PHE A 17 15.40 -13.57 8.96
CA PHE A 17 15.20 -13.83 7.54
C PHE A 17 16.49 -13.62 6.73
N ILE A 18 17.12 -12.43 6.85
CA ILE A 18 18.30 -12.14 6.02
C ILE A 18 19.52 -12.98 6.40
N GLU A 19 19.71 -13.28 7.68
CA GLU A 19 20.77 -14.17 8.15
C GLU A 19 20.62 -15.59 7.57
N LYS A 20 19.40 -16.15 7.59
CA LYS A 20 19.10 -17.46 7.03
C LYS A 20 19.21 -17.44 5.50
N PHE A 21 18.68 -16.38 4.85
CA PHE A 21 18.80 -16.23 3.39
C PHE A 21 20.26 -16.25 2.92
N LEU A 22 21.15 -15.53 3.60
CA LEU A 22 22.57 -15.52 3.28
C LEU A 22 23.26 -16.87 3.52
N SER A 23 22.82 -17.64 4.51
CA SER A 23 23.37 -18.96 4.79
C SER A 23 23.02 -20.01 3.72
N GLU A 24 21.93 -19.83 3.00
CA GLU A 24 21.44 -20.75 1.97
C GLU A 24 21.76 -20.31 0.53
N ASN A 25 22.14 -19.04 0.33
CA ASN A 25 22.35 -18.46 -1.00
C ASN A 25 23.80 -18.04 -1.24
N ASN A 26 24.67 -19.01 -1.56
CA ASN A 26 26.12 -18.84 -1.73
C ASN A 26 26.54 -17.95 -2.92
N PHE A 27 25.61 -17.51 -3.76
CA PHE A 27 25.91 -16.61 -4.89
C PHE A 27 26.04 -15.14 -4.47
N ILE A 28 25.65 -14.77 -3.25
CA ILE A 28 25.81 -13.41 -2.71
C ILE A 28 27.23 -13.25 -2.18
N ARG A 29 27.93 -12.21 -2.64
CA ARG A 29 29.28 -11.84 -2.18
C ARG A 29 29.34 -10.49 -1.49
N LYS A 30 28.36 -9.66 -1.73
CA LYS A 30 28.23 -8.35 -1.09
C LYS A 30 26.79 -8.10 -0.71
N ILE A 31 26.58 -7.59 0.49
CA ILE A 31 25.27 -7.19 0.95
C ILE A 31 25.29 -5.76 1.48
N ILE A 32 24.34 -4.96 1.03
CA ILE A 32 24.03 -3.65 1.56
C ILE A 32 22.75 -3.77 2.37
N VAL A 33 22.81 -3.44 3.65
CA VAL A 33 21.68 -3.53 4.57
C VAL A 33 21.27 -2.14 5.01
N ILE A 34 20.06 -1.73 4.65
CA ILE A 34 19.41 -0.57 5.26
C ILE A 34 18.81 -1.03 6.59
N ARG A 35 19.16 -0.34 7.70
CA ARG A 35 18.77 -0.75 9.05
C ARG A 35 18.24 0.41 9.89
N ILE A 36 17.42 0.08 10.89
CA ILE A 36 16.93 1.02 11.91
C ILE A 36 17.61 0.72 13.25
N ASN A 37 17.89 1.77 14.02
CA ASN A 37 18.41 1.69 15.40
C ASN A 37 19.69 0.87 15.55
N GLY A 38 20.55 0.83 14.55
CA GLY A 38 21.82 0.14 14.60
C GLY A 38 21.72 -1.39 14.70
N LEU A 39 20.58 -2.00 14.31
CA LEU A 39 20.44 -3.45 14.29
C LEU A 39 21.50 -4.11 13.40
N GLU A 40 22.21 -5.08 13.92
CA GLU A 40 23.26 -5.81 13.22
C GLU A 40 22.83 -7.23 12.89
N ILE A 41 23.30 -7.74 11.74
CA ILE A 41 23.13 -9.11 11.29
C ILE A 41 24.43 -9.91 11.48
N CYS A 42 24.30 -11.22 11.64
CA CYS A 42 25.42 -12.15 11.67
C CYS A 42 25.63 -12.73 10.26
N LEU A 43 26.85 -12.63 9.75
CA LEU A 43 27.19 -13.22 8.46
C LEU A 43 27.55 -14.71 8.62
N PRO A 44 27.10 -15.57 7.70
CA PRO A 44 27.43 -17.00 7.72
C PRO A 44 28.90 -17.27 7.31
N SER A 45 29.52 -16.35 6.58
CA SER A 45 30.91 -16.45 6.10
C SER A 45 31.60 -15.09 6.13
N LYS A 46 32.92 -15.10 6.37
CA LYS A 46 33.78 -13.90 6.25
C LYS A 46 33.99 -13.44 4.80
N ASP A 47 33.63 -14.26 3.81
CA ASP A 47 33.78 -13.94 2.40
C ASP A 47 32.68 -13.02 1.87
N ILE A 48 31.66 -12.71 2.68
CA ILE A 48 30.60 -11.80 2.32
C ILE A 48 30.93 -10.40 2.85
N GLU A 49 31.07 -9.46 1.94
CA GLU A 49 31.25 -8.04 2.28
C GLU A 49 29.91 -7.45 2.76
N LEU A 50 29.90 -6.86 3.97
CA LEU A 50 28.73 -6.25 4.58
C LEU A 50 28.88 -4.74 4.69
N VAL A 51 27.87 -4.02 4.16
CA VAL A 51 27.78 -2.57 4.28
C VAL A 51 26.46 -2.21 4.95
N TYR A 52 26.51 -1.39 6.00
CA TYR A 52 25.32 -0.84 6.63
C TYR A 52 25.03 0.59 6.18
N ILE A 53 23.75 0.88 5.93
CA ILE A 53 23.22 2.22 5.73
C ILE A 53 22.12 2.43 6.77
N ASP A 54 22.33 3.37 7.67
CA ASP A 54 21.34 3.69 8.68
C ASP A 54 20.19 4.47 8.05
N TYR A 55 18.96 4.03 8.28
CA TYR A 55 17.72 4.64 7.77
C TYR A 55 17.63 6.13 8.11
N GLU A 56 18.03 6.48 9.33
CA GLU A 56 18.01 7.86 9.81
C GLU A 56 18.92 8.77 8.98
N LYS A 57 20.05 8.24 8.46
CA LYS A 57 20.93 9.00 7.57
C LYS A 57 20.31 9.28 6.22
N ILE A 58 19.47 8.36 5.72
CA ILE A 58 18.74 8.59 4.47
C ILE A 58 17.69 9.68 4.66
N LEU A 59 16.96 9.68 5.80
CA LEU A 59 15.88 10.62 6.03
C LEU A 59 16.35 12.03 6.42
N PHE A 60 17.42 12.12 7.19
CA PHE A 60 17.84 13.36 7.87
C PHE A 60 19.30 13.73 7.60
N GLY A 61 20.03 12.86 6.88
CA GLY A 61 21.43 13.07 6.58
C GLY A 61 21.65 14.16 5.54
N ASP A 62 22.87 14.68 5.53
CA ASP A 62 23.33 15.60 4.51
C ASP A 62 23.61 14.81 3.22
N CYS A 63 22.58 14.71 2.38
CA CYS A 63 22.68 14.06 1.07
C CYS A 63 23.34 14.98 0.02
N GLU A 64 23.69 16.22 0.37
CA GLU A 64 24.24 17.20 -0.58
C GLU A 64 25.68 16.89 -1.00
N SER A 65 26.40 16.11 -0.20
CA SER A 65 27.81 15.73 -0.49
C SER A 65 27.98 14.70 -1.61
N TYR A 66 26.91 14.10 -2.08
CA TYR A 66 26.96 13.06 -3.11
C TYR A 66 26.47 13.62 -4.45
N GLN A 67 27.34 13.65 -5.45
CA GLN A 67 26.97 14.03 -6.81
C GLN A 67 26.75 12.76 -7.66
N PRO A 68 25.51 12.38 -7.94
CA PRO A 68 25.23 11.28 -8.85
C PRO A 68 25.44 11.68 -10.29
N THR A 69 25.68 10.71 -11.14
CA THR A 69 26.02 10.91 -12.55
C THR A 69 24.85 11.41 -13.38
N SER A 70 23.59 11.10 -13.08
CA SER A 70 22.39 11.76 -13.66
C SER A 70 21.10 11.20 -13.05
N THR A 71 20.30 12.07 -12.42
CA THR A 71 18.91 11.74 -12.01
C THR A 71 17.88 12.24 -13.00
N ILE A 72 18.30 13.02 -14.00
CA ILE A 72 17.41 13.72 -14.93
C ILE A 72 16.58 12.71 -15.73
N ASP A 73 17.22 11.70 -16.29
CA ASP A 73 16.57 10.67 -17.11
C ASP A 73 15.47 9.92 -16.37
N LEU A 74 15.72 9.62 -15.08
CA LEU A 74 14.71 8.98 -14.24
C LEU A 74 13.49 9.86 -14.01
N LEU A 75 13.70 11.15 -13.79
CA LEU A 75 12.64 12.12 -13.54
C LEU A 75 11.85 12.45 -14.80
N GLU A 76 12.51 12.54 -15.95
CA GLU A 76 11.86 12.76 -17.26
C GLU A 76 10.98 11.59 -17.66
N VAL A 77 11.46 10.36 -17.43
CA VAL A 77 10.71 9.14 -17.80
C VAL A 77 9.56 8.86 -16.85
N ASN A 78 9.60 9.32 -15.59
CA ASN A 78 8.61 8.90 -14.61
C ASN A 78 8.14 10.00 -13.63
N TYR A 79 7.50 11.04 -14.15
CA TYR A 79 6.87 12.08 -13.33
C TYR A 79 5.82 11.54 -12.32
N LYS A 80 5.26 10.34 -12.53
CA LYS A 80 4.38 9.67 -11.57
C LYS A 80 5.10 9.37 -10.25
N VAL A 81 6.38 8.96 -10.32
CA VAL A 81 7.21 8.73 -9.14
C VAL A 81 7.36 10.02 -8.35
N LEU A 82 7.65 11.13 -9.03
CA LEU A 82 7.77 12.44 -8.41
C LEU A 82 6.49 12.84 -7.64
N PHE A 83 5.32 12.74 -8.30
CA PHE A 83 4.04 13.10 -7.67
C PHE A 83 3.71 12.22 -6.47
N LEU A 84 3.91 10.92 -6.57
CA LEU A 84 3.61 10.00 -5.47
C LEU A 84 4.59 10.19 -4.31
N SER A 85 5.87 10.44 -4.58
CA SER A 85 6.87 10.74 -3.55
C SER A 85 6.52 12.01 -2.79
N LEU A 86 6.11 13.08 -3.49
CA LEU A 86 5.64 14.32 -2.84
C LEU A 86 4.40 14.06 -1.94
N LYS A 87 3.50 13.16 -2.36
CA LYS A 87 2.36 12.74 -1.52
C LYS A 87 2.78 11.89 -0.32
N MET A 88 3.82 11.08 -0.47
CA MET A 88 4.38 10.31 0.65
C MET A 88 5.02 11.22 1.71
N MET A 89 5.59 12.36 1.32
CA MET A 89 6.11 13.36 2.26
C MET A 89 5.04 13.83 3.27
N ASP A 90 3.77 13.83 2.89
CA ASP A 90 2.69 14.19 3.80
C ASP A 90 2.57 13.23 5.02
N ARG A 91 3.12 12.00 4.95
CA ARG A 91 3.05 11.00 6.04
C ARG A 91 3.93 11.35 7.22
N LEU A 92 5.12 11.82 6.96
CA LEU A 92 6.12 12.01 8.01
C LEU A 92 5.80 13.20 8.92
N GLY A 93 4.90 14.08 8.52
CA GLY A 93 4.56 15.28 9.27
C GLY A 93 5.70 16.32 9.33
N LEU A 94 6.92 15.92 8.95
CA LEU A 94 8.13 16.74 8.91
C LEU A 94 8.03 17.81 7.83
N TYR A 95 7.47 17.43 6.68
CA TYR A 95 7.43 18.28 5.47
C TYR A 95 6.20 19.17 5.37
N ARG A 96 5.28 19.13 6.34
CA ARG A 96 3.98 19.80 6.21
C ARG A 96 3.99 21.29 6.16
N ASN A 97 4.94 21.88 6.88
CA ASN A 97 5.08 23.33 6.95
C ASN A 97 6.20 23.84 6.03
N ASP A 98 6.83 22.92 5.30
CA ASP A 98 7.90 23.30 4.38
C ASP A 98 7.33 23.90 3.11
N SER A 99 8.03 24.88 2.57
CA SER A 99 7.71 25.44 1.26
C SER A 99 7.81 24.36 0.17
N SER A 100 7.10 24.55 -0.93
CA SER A 100 7.19 23.63 -2.06
C SER A 100 8.64 23.47 -2.54
N ASN A 101 9.41 24.57 -2.59
CA ASN A 101 10.82 24.53 -2.99
C ASN A 101 11.66 23.65 -2.07
N LYS A 102 11.47 23.76 -0.73
CA LYS A 102 12.19 22.91 0.21
C LYS A 102 11.84 21.45 0.01
N ARG A 103 10.56 21.12 -0.14
CA ARG A 103 10.11 19.75 -0.39
C ARG A 103 10.71 19.16 -1.67
N PHE A 104 10.80 19.95 -2.75
CA PHE A 104 11.46 19.53 -3.99
C PHE A 104 12.97 19.33 -3.78
N ASN A 105 13.65 20.24 -3.08
CA ASN A 105 15.09 20.09 -2.82
C ASN A 105 15.37 18.82 -2.01
N ASP A 106 14.63 18.58 -0.93
CA ASP A 106 14.76 17.36 -0.12
C ASP A 106 14.49 16.10 -0.96
N LEU A 107 13.48 16.16 -1.83
CA LEU A 107 13.17 15.05 -2.72
C LEU A 107 14.30 14.79 -3.72
N PHE A 108 14.87 15.81 -4.34
CA PHE A 108 16.01 15.67 -5.26
C PHE A 108 17.25 15.15 -4.54
N SER A 109 17.51 15.59 -3.31
CA SER A 109 18.60 15.05 -2.49
C SER A 109 18.42 13.55 -2.24
N HIS A 110 17.18 13.09 -1.97
CA HIS A 110 16.89 11.65 -1.86
C HIS A 110 17.17 10.90 -3.17
N PHE A 111 16.70 11.44 -4.30
CA PHE A 111 17.00 10.84 -5.60
C PHE A 111 18.49 10.73 -5.86
N SER A 112 19.22 11.82 -5.63
CA SER A 112 20.67 11.89 -5.83
C SER A 112 21.42 10.85 -4.99
N TYR A 113 21.14 10.82 -3.70
CA TYR A 113 21.81 9.92 -2.78
C TYR A 113 21.51 8.46 -3.07
N LEU A 114 20.25 8.11 -3.34
CA LEU A 114 19.84 6.73 -3.61
C LEU A 114 20.36 6.23 -4.98
N THR A 115 20.45 7.12 -5.98
CA THR A 115 21.11 6.81 -7.26
C THR A 115 22.59 6.49 -7.04
N TYR A 116 23.28 7.33 -6.26
CA TYR A 116 24.67 7.05 -5.87
C TYR A 116 24.82 5.69 -5.21
N ILE A 117 23.97 5.31 -4.27
CA ILE A 117 24.00 4.00 -3.61
C ILE A 117 23.89 2.88 -4.64
N VAL A 118 22.93 2.95 -5.57
CA VAL A 118 22.69 1.90 -6.56
C VAL A 118 23.87 1.75 -7.52
N GLU A 119 24.45 2.85 -7.97
CA GLU A 119 25.58 2.88 -8.90
C GLU A 119 26.90 2.47 -8.24
N TYR A 120 27.24 3.09 -7.10
CA TYR A 120 28.48 2.85 -6.37
C TYR A 120 28.63 1.40 -5.93
N PHE A 121 27.56 0.84 -5.34
CA PHE A 121 27.58 -0.55 -4.87
C PHE A 121 27.26 -1.57 -5.95
N LYS A 122 26.92 -1.15 -7.17
CA LYS A 122 26.57 -2.03 -8.30
C LYS A 122 25.55 -3.10 -7.92
N ILE A 123 24.42 -2.67 -7.37
CA ILE A 123 23.39 -3.56 -6.87
C ILE A 123 22.80 -4.38 -8.03
N ASP A 124 22.68 -5.71 -7.84
CA ASP A 124 22.08 -6.64 -8.79
C ASP A 124 20.64 -7.00 -8.43
N ILE A 125 20.39 -7.22 -7.13
CA ILE A 125 19.12 -7.70 -6.58
C ILE A 125 18.77 -6.84 -5.37
N ALA A 126 17.51 -6.50 -5.22
CA ALA A 126 17.01 -5.85 -4.01
C ALA A 126 15.79 -6.61 -3.46
N ILE A 127 15.79 -6.84 -2.15
CA ILE A 127 14.68 -7.42 -1.41
C ILE A 127 14.19 -6.38 -0.40
N PHE A 128 12.90 -6.04 -0.48
CA PHE A 128 12.24 -5.15 0.45
C PHE A 128 11.37 -5.97 1.41
N GLN A 129 11.51 -5.71 2.71
CA GLN A 129 10.74 -6.39 3.76
C GLN A 129 9.23 -6.15 3.65
N ASN A 130 8.84 -5.07 2.99
CA ASN A 130 7.44 -4.72 2.74
C ASN A 130 7.33 -4.01 1.39
N LEU A 131 6.09 -3.80 0.92
CA LEU A 131 5.82 -2.93 -0.23
C LEU A 131 6.52 -1.59 -0.04
N PRO A 132 7.37 -1.14 -1.00
CA PRO A 132 7.95 0.21 -0.97
C PRO A 132 6.87 1.29 -0.91
N HIS A 133 6.81 2.04 0.18
CA HIS A 133 5.73 3.01 0.43
C HIS A 133 6.14 4.23 1.24
N GLU A 134 7.36 4.24 1.77
CA GLU A 134 8.01 5.42 2.31
C GLU A 134 8.66 6.20 1.16
N ILE A 135 9.11 7.43 1.40
CA ILE A 135 9.72 8.27 0.35
C ILE A 135 10.94 7.57 -0.23
N TYR A 136 11.87 7.19 0.65
CA TYR A 136 13.18 6.67 0.27
C TYR A 136 13.10 5.30 -0.41
N ASP A 137 12.30 4.38 0.12
CA ASP A 137 12.20 3.01 -0.41
C ASP A 137 11.43 2.99 -1.74
N TYR A 138 10.44 3.86 -1.90
CA TYR A 138 9.72 4.03 -3.14
C TYR A 138 10.61 4.62 -4.25
N ILE A 139 11.42 5.63 -3.93
CA ILE A 139 12.42 6.19 -4.85
C ILE A 139 13.47 5.13 -5.20
N LEU A 140 14.03 4.46 -4.20
CA LEU A 140 15.02 3.41 -4.38
C LEU A 140 14.51 2.28 -5.27
N TYR A 141 13.27 1.83 -5.06
CA TYR A 141 12.62 0.83 -5.91
C TYR A 141 12.58 1.29 -7.37
N HIS A 142 12.19 2.53 -7.64
CA HIS A 142 12.11 3.02 -9.01
C HIS A 142 13.47 3.24 -9.67
N ILE A 143 14.48 3.68 -8.92
CA ILE A 143 15.87 3.74 -9.40
C ILE A 143 16.36 2.35 -9.80
N LEU A 144 16.12 1.34 -8.98
CA LEU A 144 16.47 -0.04 -9.26
C LEU A 144 15.77 -0.58 -10.52
N LYS A 145 14.46 -0.30 -10.66
CA LYS A 145 13.68 -0.68 -11.85
C LYS A 145 14.16 0.01 -13.11
N PHE A 146 14.46 1.30 -13.05
CA PHE A 146 15.02 2.05 -14.16
C PHE A 146 16.36 1.47 -14.65
N ASN A 147 17.19 1.04 -13.70
CA ASN A 147 18.46 0.38 -13.98
C ASN A 147 18.31 -1.14 -14.26
N ASN A 148 17.11 -1.63 -14.58
CA ASN A 148 16.80 -3.03 -14.88
C ASN A 148 17.25 -4.01 -13.80
N LYS A 149 17.27 -3.59 -12.53
CA LYS A 149 17.65 -4.44 -11.40
C LYS A 149 16.47 -5.28 -10.92
N LYS A 150 16.75 -6.50 -10.46
CA LYS A 150 15.73 -7.39 -9.92
C LYS A 150 15.30 -6.90 -8.55
N THR A 151 13.98 -6.70 -8.38
CA THR A 151 13.43 -6.21 -7.13
C THR A 151 12.32 -7.13 -6.66
N PHE A 152 12.33 -7.47 -5.39
CA PHE A 152 11.30 -8.26 -4.73
C PHE A 152 10.84 -7.54 -3.47
N TYR A 153 9.56 -7.66 -3.15
CA TYR A 153 9.04 -7.21 -1.87
C TYR A 153 8.03 -8.20 -1.32
N PHE A 154 8.02 -8.33 -0.01
CA PHE A 154 7.00 -9.08 0.69
C PHE A 154 5.77 -8.21 0.93
N LEU A 155 4.60 -8.83 0.98
CA LEU A 155 3.35 -8.17 1.34
C LEU A 155 2.49 -9.10 2.16
N GLN A 156 2.16 -8.70 3.39
CA GLN A 156 1.18 -9.42 4.21
C GLN A 156 -0.20 -9.36 3.56
N ASN A 157 -0.82 -10.53 3.37
CA ASN A 157 -2.10 -10.65 2.70
C ASN A 157 -3.27 -10.46 3.69
N GLN A 158 -4.46 -10.14 3.17
CA GLN A 158 -5.71 -10.11 3.95
C GLN A 158 -6.24 -11.51 4.30
N TYR A 159 -5.66 -12.57 3.75
CA TYR A 159 -5.83 -13.95 4.22
C TYR A 159 -5.06 -14.24 5.53
N GLU A 160 -4.62 -13.24 6.22
CA GLU A 160 -3.99 -13.16 7.55
C GLU A 160 -2.81 -14.13 7.80
N GLN A 161 -2.95 -15.41 7.41
CA GLN A 161 -1.90 -16.44 7.52
C GLN A 161 -1.12 -16.65 6.22
N PHE A 162 -1.24 -15.71 5.28
CA PHE A 162 -0.55 -15.79 4.00
C PHE A 162 0.14 -14.48 3.66
N TYR A 163 1.25 -14.60 2.95
CA TYR A 163 1.98 -13.47 2.39
C TYR A 163 2.19 -13.64 0.89
N GLU A 164 2.58 -12.58 0.25
CA GLU A 164 2.90 -12.50 -1.17
C GLU A 164 4.35 -12.08 -1.37
N ILE A 165 4.95 -12.54 -2.47
CA ILE A 165 6.23 -12.04 -2.98
C ILE A 165 5.93 -11.43 -4.35
N ASN A 166 6.17 -10.13 -4.48
CA ASN A 166 5.89 -9.38 -5.69
C ASN A 166 7.16 -8.71 -6.23
N GLU A 167 7.21 -8.51 -7.54
CA GLU A 167 8.33 -7.89 -8.26
C GLU A 167 8.00 -6.48 -8.76
N SER A 168 6.71 -6.17 -8.91
CA SER A 168 6.23 -4.89 -9.41
C SER A 168 5.10 -4.34 -8.55
N ILE A 169 5.15 -3.04 -8.26
CA ILE A 169 4.08 -2.34 -7.53
C ILE A 169 2.86 -2.14 -8.44
N GLU A 170 3.12 -1.80 -9.71
CA GLU A 170 2.09 -1.45 -10.69
C GLU A 170 1.38 -2.68 -11.25
N ASP A 171 2.10 -3.80 -11.38
CA ASP A 171 1.63 -5.03 -12.03
C ASP A 171 1.54 -6.22 -11.08
N ALA A 172 1.58 -5.98 -9.77
CA ALA A 172 1.55 -7.04 -8.75
C ALA A 172 0.43 -8.05 -9.00
N TYR A 173 -0.73 -7.57 -9.39
CA TYR A 173 -1.92 -8.37 -9.67
C TYR A 173 -2.27 -8.43 -11.16
N SER A 174 -1.28 -8.37 -12.05
CA SER A 174 -1.53 -8.59 -13.48
C SER A 174 -1.93 -10.05 -13.74
N LEU A 175 -2.73 -10.30 -14.77
CA LEU A 175 -3.13 -11.67 -15.15
C LEU A 175 -1.91 -12.55 -15.53
N LYS A 176 -0.78 -11.93 -15.93
CA LYS A 176 0.47 -12.66 -16.20
C LYS A 176 1.10 -13.20 -14.92
N ASN A 177 1.05 -12.40 -13.84
CA ASN A 177 1.62 -12.74 -12.54
C ASN A 177 0.64 -13.55 -11.68
N TYR A 178 -0.67 -13.35 -11.90
CA TYR A 178 -1.73 -14.01 -11.17
C TYR A 178 -2.20 -15.24 -11.95
N LYS A 179 -1.76 -16.42 -11.53
CA LYS A 179 -2.13 -17.70 -12.14
C LYS A 179 -3.60 -18.06 -11.82
N ILE A 180 -4.53 -17.26 -12.35
CA ILE A 180 -5.96 -17.56 -12.24
C ILE A 180 -6.41 -18.20 -13.55
N ASN A 181 -6.88 -19.43 -13.48
CA ASN A 181 -7.63 -20.02 -14.56
C ASN A 181 -9.13 -19.92 -14.23
N PRO A 182 -9.87 -18.98 -14.85
CA PRO A 182 -11.29 -18.78 -14.58
C PRO A 182 -12.16 -19.99 -14.93
N SER A 183 -11.63 -20.91 -15.75
CA SER A 183 -12.34 -22.12 -16.21
C SER A 183 -12.26 -23.28 -15.22
N ILE A 184 -11.40 -23.19 -14.20
CA ILE A 184 -11.26 -24.25 -13.21
C ILE A 184 -12.25 -23.98 -12.06
N ILE A 185 -13.42 -24.56 -12.14
CA ILE A 185 -14.31 -24.71 -11.00
C ILE A 185 -13.69 -25.79 -10.10
N LYS A 186 -13.08 -25.38 -8.98
CA LYS A 186 -12.63 -26.33 -7.96
C LYS A 186 -13.86 -26.79 -7.19
N PRO A 187 -14.19 -28.11 -7.19
CA PRO A 187 -15.36 -28.62 -6.48
C PRO A 187 -15.24 -28.48 -4.96
N ASP A 188 -14.00 -28.45 -4.43
CA ASP A 188 -13.74 -28.37 -3.00
C ASP A 188 -13.05 -27.06 -2.63
N VAL A 189 -13.83 -26.16 -2.03
CA VAL A 189 -13.32 -24.94 -1.41
C VAL A 189 -12.81 -25.27 0.00
N SER A 190 -11.58 -24.86 0.30
CA SER A 190 -10.94 -25.13 1.60
C SER A 190 -11.70 -24.47 2.77
N SER A 191 -11.54 -25.05 3.97
CA SER A 191 -12.12 -24.49 5.20
C SER A 191 -11.65 -23.09 5.50
N GLU A 192 -10.39 -22.79 5.21
CA GLU A 192 -9.78 -21.46 5.39
C GLU A 192 -10.46 -20.40 4.53
N VAL A 193 -10.70 -20.71 3.24
CA VAL A 193 -11.39 -19.78 2.32
C VAL A 193 -12.85 -19.60 2.72
N LYS A 194 -13.53 -20.68 3.15
CA LYS A 194 -14.90 -20.60 3.67
C LYS A 194 -14.98 -19.74 4.92
N ALA A 195 -14.03 -19.91 5.85
CA ALA A 195 -13.94 -19.09 7.07
C ALA A 195 -13.71 -17.61 6.74
N LEU A 196 -12.74 -17.32 5.88
CA LEU A 196 -12.46 -15.95 5.44
C LEU A 196 -13.68 -15.30 4.77
N TYR A 197 -14.34 -16.03 3.84
CA TYR A 197 -15.54 -15.56 3.17
C TYR A 197 -16.66 -15.22 4.16
N ASN A 198 -16.90 -16.08 5.14
CA ASN A 198 -17.94 -15.87 6.17
C ASN A 198 -17.58 -14.70 7.09
N ASN A 199 -16.33 -14.60 7.52
CA ASN A 199 -15.84 -13.48 8.31
C ASN A 199 -16.04 -12.14 7.57
N MET A 200 -15.69 -12.07 6.27
CA MET A 200 -15.89 -10.84 5.48
C MET A 200 -17.35 -10.45 5.29
N ARG A 201 -18.30 -11.38 5.48
CA ARG A 201 -19.75 -11.11 5.44
C ARG A 201 -20.30 -10.59 6.77
N ASP A 202 -19.57 -10.77 7.84
CA ASP A 202 -19.96 -10.29 9.15
C ASP A 202 -19.66 -8.78 9.27
N GLU A 203 -20.68 -8.02 9.67
CA GLU A 203 -20.56 -6.59 9.94
C GLU A 203 -19.56 -6.30 11.07
N ASN A 204 -19.52 -7.16 12.09
CA ASN A 204 -18.74 -6.98 13.30
C ASN A 204 -17.31 -7.55 13.20
N TYR A 205 -16.99 -8.25 12.10
CA TYR A 205 -15.65 -8.78 11.91
C TYR A 205 -14.67 -7.66 11.60
N ASP A 206 -13.68 -7.49 12.47
CA ASP A 206 -12.52 -6.66 12.26
C ASP A 206 -11.31 -7.55 11.93
N PRO A 207 -10.71 -7.44 10.74
CA PRO A 207 -9.47 -8.15 10.42
C PRO A 207 -8.35 -7.83 11.42
N PHE A 208 -7.44 -8.76 11.63
CA PHE A 208 -6.38 -8.64 12.65
C PHE A 208 -5.54 -7.36 12.49
N TYR A 209 -5.27 -6.92 11.24
CA TYR A 209 -4.52 -5.68 11.00
C TYR A 209 -5.19 -4.43 11.62
N MET A 210 -6.51 -4.42 11.79
CA MET A 210 -7.21 -3.33 12.45
C MET A 210 -6.82 -3.23 13.92
N SER A 211 -6.59 -4.37 14.60
CA SER A 211 -6.08 -4.40 15.97
C SER A 211 -4.65 -3.86 16.06
N ILE A 212 -3.83 -4.18 15.06
CA ILE A 212 -2.46 -3.66 14.92
C ILE A 212 -2.46 -2.13 14.78
N VAL A 213 -3.34 -1.59 13.95
CA VAL A 213 -3.46 -0.13 13.74
C VAL A 213 -3.86 0.57 15.03
N LYS A 214 -4.81 -0.01 15.79
CA LYS A 214 -5.22 0.54 17.10
C LYS A 214 -4.03 0.57 18.08
N ASN A 215 -3.23 -0.48 18.14
CA ASN A 215 -2.06 -0.58 19.02
C ASN A 215 -0.88 0.32 18.59
N LYS A 216 -0.63 0.44 17.29
CA LYS A 216 0.42 1.34 16.74
C LYS A 216 0.18 2.83 17.06
N PHE A 217 -1.01 3.21 17.48
CA PHE A 217 -1.26 4.59 17.91
C PHE A 217 -0.43 4.98 19.13
N LEU A 218 -0.28 4.08 20.11
CA LEU A 218 0.56 4.29 21.27
C LEU A 218 2.06 4.32 20.90
N ASP A 219 2.49 3.44 19.98
CA ASP A 219 3.87 3.41 19.49
C ASP A 219 4.20 4.69 18.70
N ARG A 220 3.27 5.23 17.93
CA ARG A 220 3.44 6.53 17.25
C ARG A 220 3.63 7.69 18.23
N ILE A 221 2.99 7.64 19.39
CA ILE A 221 3.22 8.63 20.45
C ILE A 221 4.66 8.50 20.96
N LYS A 222 5.14 7.27 21.19
CA LYS A 222 6.51 7.00 21.64
C LYS A 222 7.55 7.45 20.63
N VAL A 223 7.40 7.09 19.35
CA VAL A 223 8.27 7.54 18.26
C VAL A 223 8.29 9.06 18.16
N LYS A 224 7.12 9.71 18.34
CA LYS A 224 7.02 11.18 18.33
C LYS A 224 7.70 11.83 19.54
N LEU A 225 7.63 11.19 20.70
CA LEU A 225 8.34 11.64 21.91
C LEU A 225 9.86 11.49 21.76
N ASP A 226 10.31 10.38 21.16
CA ASP A 226 11.74 10.13 20.91
C ASP A 226 12.27 11.10 19.85
N PHE A 227 11.50 11.41 18.82
CA PHE A 227 11.80 12.47 17.85
C PHE A 227 11.93 13.83 18.54
N LEU A 228 10.98 14.20 19.41
CA LEU A 228 11.01 15.46 20.15
C LEU A 228 12.22 15.56 21.09
N LYS A 229 12.69 14.43 21.64
CA LYS A 229 13.89 14.38 22.46
C LYS A 229 15.17 14.56 21.66
N ARG A 230 15.24 14.02 20.45
CA ARG A 230 16.41 14.10 19.56
C ARG A 230 16.57 15.48 18.92
N GLU A 231 15.50 16.01 18.32
CA GLU A 231 15.54 17.24 17.50
C GLU A 231 15.44 18.53 18.36
N LYS A 232 15.11 18.43 19.65
CA LYS A 232 14.87 19.58 20.54
C LYS A 232 14.13 20.73 19.85
N PRO A 233 13.01 20.46 19.16
CA PRO A 233 12.32 21.50 18.40
C PRO A 233 11.85 22.59 19.35
N ASN A 234 11.80 23.82 18.86
CA ASN A 234 11.30 24.95 19.61
C ASN A 234 9.87 24.66 20.10
N ILE A 235 9.72 24.51 21.42
CA ILE A 235 8.44 24.15 22.08
C ILE A 235 7.33 25.14 21.69
N PHE A 236 7.68 26.41 21.57
CA PHE A 236 6.75 27.47 21.17
C PHE A 236 6.25 27.26 19.73
N TYR A 237 7.10 26.88 18.81
CA TYR A 237 6.73 26.52 17.43
C TYR A 237 5.79 25.33 17.40
N LEU A 238 6.07 24.30 18.21
CA LEU A 238 5.18 23.11 18.31
C LEU A 238 3.80 23.45 18.86
N LEU A 239 3.73 24.32 19.87
CA LEU A 239 2.46 24.77 20.46
C LEU A 239 1.64 25.56 19.44
N ILE A 240 2.26 26.49 18.73
CA ILE A 240 1.59 27.27 17.67
C ILE A 240 1.09 26.35 16.57
N THR A 241 1.92 25.42 16.10
CA THR A 241 1.53 24.45 15.06
C THR A 241 0.33 23.60 15.49
N LYS A 242 0.35 23.10 16.74
CA LYS A 242 -0.81 22.37 17.31
C LYS A 242 -2.06 23.22 17.37
N LEU A 243 -1.95 24.47 17.77
CA LEU A 243 -3.08 25.40 17.84
C LEU A 243 -3.67 25.66 16.45
N ILE A 244 -2.82 25.94 15.45
CA ILE A 244 -3.24 26.14 14.05
C ILE A 244 -3.98 24.89 13.52
N ILE A 245 -3.45 23.69 13.79
CA ILE A 245 -4.08 22.44 13.39
C ILE A 245 -5.46 22.31 14.04
N LYS A 246 -5.56 22.56 15.34
CA LYS A 246 -6.83 22.47 16.07
C LYS A 246 -7.86 23.47 15.54
N ILE A 247 -7.46 24.70 15.25
CA ILE A 247 -8.34 25.71 14.64
C ILE A 247 -8.82 25.24 13.26
N LYS A 248 -7.92 24.69 12.42
CA LYS A 248 -8.29 24.13 11.12
C LYS A 248 -9.29 22.98 11.27
N GLN A 249 -9.07 22.06 12.20
CA GLN A 249 -9.98 20.94 12.47
C GLN A 249 -11.37 21.43 12.88
N ILE A 250 -11.44 22.40 13.80
CA ILE A 250 -12.72 22.98 14.24
C ILE A 250 -13.47 23.63 13.07
N LYS A 251 -12.77 24.45 12.27
CA LYS A 251 -13.36 25.08 11.07
C LYS A 251 -13.87 24.03 10.07
N THR A 252 -13.10 22.98 9.83
CA THR A 252 -13.48 21.91 8.90
C THR A 252 -14.66 21.10 9.42
N SER A 253 -14.68 20.73 10.70
CA SER A 253 -15.82 20.04 11.32
C SER A 253 -17.08 20.90 11.30
N SER A 254 -16.97 22.20 11.61
CA SER A 254 -18.11 23.12 11.53
C SER A 254 -18.66 23.26 10.10
N PHE A 255 -17.76 23.25 9.10
CA PHE A 255 -18.17 23.26 7.69
C PHE A 255 -18.86 21.94 7.31
N LEU A 256 -18.26 20.79 7.67
CA LEU A 256 -18.82 19.47 7.39
C LEU A 256 -20.23 19.32 7.98
N ASN A 257 -20.42 19.68 9.23
CA ASN A 257 -21.73 19.57 9.89
C ASN A 257 -22.87 20.33 9.16
N LYS A 258 -22.54 21.33 8.35
CA LYS A 258 -23.50 22.08 7.53
C LYS A 258 -23.89 21.39 6.23
N ILE A 259 -23.04 20.49 5.72
CA ILE A 259 -23.20 19.86 4.40
C ILE A 259 -23.47 18.36 4.48
N LEU A 260 -23.37 17.77 5.70
CA LEU A 260 -23.68 16.36 5.90
C LEU A 260 -25.17 16.08 5.67
N VAL A 261 -25.45 14.98 4.98
CA VAL A 261 -26.81 14.51 4.74
C VAL A 261 -27.05 13.15 5.39
N LYS A 262 -28.30 12.88 5.76
CA LYS A 262 -28.74 11.54 6.13
C LYS A 262 -28.89 10.72 4.83
N ALA A 263 -28.23 9.56 4.78
CA ALA A 263 -28.38 8.68 3.62
C ALA A 263 -29.78 8.06 3.58
N ASP A 264 -30.44 8.17 2.44
CA ASP A 264 -31.65 7.41 2.15
C ASP A 264 -31.24 6.08 1.48
N LEU A 265 -31.31 4.99 2.22
CA LEU A 265 -30.93 3.66 1.77
C LEU A 265 -31.87 3.05 0.73
N ASN A 266 -33.06 3.64 0.52
CA ASN A 266 -34.04 3.18 -0.47
C ASN A 266 -33.76 3.75 -1.87
N LYS A 267 -32.95 4.79 -1.96
CA LYS A 267 -32.53 5.35 -3.25
C LYS A 267 -31.52 4.43 -3.95
N LYS A 268 -31.43 4.56 -5.26
CA LYS A 268 -30.32 3.96 -6.03
C LYS A 268 -29.08 4.84 -5.87
N TYR A 269 -28.00 4.30 -5.36
CA TYR A 269 -26.77 5.09 -5.15
C TYR A 269 -25.48 4.30 -5.37
N ILE A 270 -24.44 5.05 -5.63
CA ILE A 270 -23.03 4.62 -5.60
C ILE A 270 -22.51 4.99 -4.22
N PHE A 271 -21.84 4.07 -3.54
CA PHE A 271 -21.19 4.35 -2.26
C PHE A 271 -19.68 4.52 -2.44
N ILE A 272 -19.12 5.62 -1.95
CA ILE A 272 -17.69 5.94 -1.98
C ILE A 272 -17.20 6.16 -0.55
N PRO A 273 -16.63 5.14 0.11
CA PRO A 273 -15.90 5.35 1.35
C PRO A 273 -14.55 5.98 1.04
N LEU A 274 -14.25 7.14 1.62
CA LEU A 274 -12.94 7.76 1.51
C LEU A 274 -11.91 6.94 2.29
N HIS A 275 -10.72 6.82 1.73
CA HIS A 275 -9.60 6.17 2.40
C HIS A 275 -8.93 7.14 3.34
N PHE A 276 -8.43 6.60 4.44
CA PHE A 276 -7.51 7.33 5.31
C PHE A 276 -6.26 7.77 4.54
N GLN A 277 -5.86 9.01 4.69
CA GLN A 277 -4.68 9.56 4.04
C GLN A 277 -3.86 10.41 5.02
N PRO A 278 -2.52 10.34 4.87
CA PRO A 278 -1.74 9.51 3.94
C PRO A 278 -1.52 8.08 4.43
N GLU A 279 -1.70 7.08 3.57
CA GLU A 279 -1.50 5.67 3.88
C GLU A 279 -1.01 4.87 2.65
N MET A 280 -0.33 3.73 2.90
CA MET A 280 0.17 2.80 1.87
C MET A 280 -0.92 2.36 0.88
N THR A 281 -2.14 2.16 1.35
CA THR A 281 -3.29 1.73 0.56
C THR A 281 -3.64 2.71 -0.56
N THR A 282 -3.37 4.00 -0.38
CA THR A 282 -3.59 5.02 -1.42
C THR A 282 -2.30 5.43 -2.13
N SER A 283 -1.16 5.41 -1.46
CA SER A 283 0.13 5.78 -2.02
C SER A 283 1.19 4.74 -1.62
N PRO A 284 1.68 3.89 -2.54
CA PRO A 284 1.60 3.99 -4.00
C PRO A 284 0.43 3.26 -4.66
N ARG A 285 -0.31 2.35 -3.96
CA ARG A 285 -1.27 1.40 -4.57
C ARG A 285 -2.44 2.06 -5.31
N GLY A 286 -2.80 3.26 -4.96
CA GLY A 286 -3.85 4.03 -5.64
C GLY A 286 -3.39 4.72 -6.92
N GLY A 287 -2.09 4.79 -7.18
CA GLY A 287 -1.57 5.54 -8.32
C GLY A 287 -2.06 6.99 -8.31
N ILE A 288 -2.56 7.49 -9.47
CA ILE A 288 -3.09 8.85 -9.58
C ILE A 288 -4.32 9.08 -8.67
N PHE A 289 -5.06 8.04 -8.32
CA PHE A 289 -6.23 8.12 -7.44
C PHE A 289 -5.88 8.24 -5.94
N VAL A 290 -4.60 8.44 -5.62
CA VAL A 290 -4.21 9.05 -4.34
C VAL A 290 -4.92 10.39 -4.15
N PHE A 291 -5.21 11.10 -5.24
CA PHE A 291 -6.13 12.24 -5.29
C PHE A 291 -7.57 11.72 -5.44
N GLN A 292 -8.20 11.38 -4.32
CA GLN A 292 -9.52 10.73 -4.33
C GLN A 292 -10.61 11.59 -4.99
N GLU A 293 -10.43 12.91 -5.02
CA GLU A 293 -11.28 13.84 -5.75
C GLU A 293 -11.35 13.54 -7.25
N LEU A 294 -10.27 13.03 -7.87
CA LEU A 294 -10.27 12.63 -9.29
C LEU A 294 -11.16 11.42 -9.55
N MET A 295 -11.15 10.46 -8.63
CA MET A 295 -12.07 9.31 -8.69
C MET A 295 -13.53 9.78 -8.61
N ILE A 296 -13.83 10.67 -7.66
CA ILE A 296 -15.18 11.19 -7.44
C ILE A 296 -15.65 11.99 -8.67
N GLU A 297 -14.79 12.87 -9.19
CA GLU A 297 -15.05 13.64 -10.40
C GLU A 297 -15.38 12.73 -11.58
N MET A 298 -14.56 11.73 -11.82
CA MET A 298 -14.77 10.79 -12.92
C MET A 298 -16.08 10.02 -12.75
N ILE A 299 -16.39 9.54 -11.53
CA ILE A 299 -17.67 8.86 -11.26
C ILE A 299 -18.83 9.80 -11.51
N SER A 300 -18.82 11.01 -10.99
CA SER A 300 -19.90 12.00 -11.17
C SER A 300 -20.15 12.33 -12.64
N LYS A 301 -19.08 12.40 -13.45
CA LYS A 301 -19.17 12.68 -14.88
C LYS A 301 -19.83 11.56 -15.67
N TYR A 302 -19.60 10.31 -15.31
CA TYR A 302 -20.04 9.15 -16.11
C TYR A 302 -21.17 8.35 -15.48
N ALA A 303 -21.54 8.62 -14.24
CA ALA A 303 -22.66 7.97 -13.57
C ALA A 303 -24.00 8.30 -14.26
N PRO A 304 -24.93 7.34 -14.34
CA PRO A 304 -26.31 7.61 -14.70
C PRO A 304 -26.91 8.71 -13.81
N LYS A 305 -27.69 9.61 -14.43
CA LYS A 305 -28.26 10.79 -13.72
C LYS A 305 -29.25 10.45 -12.60
N ASP A 306 -29.81 9.25 -12.61
CA ASP A 306 -30.73 8.72 -11.60
C ASP A 306 -29.99 8.13 -10.38
N LEU A 307 -28.66 8.02 -10.42
CA LEU A 307 -27.87 7.53 -9.30
C LEU A 307 -27.38 8.68 -8.42
N THR A 308 -27.63 8.55 -7.15
CA THR A 308 -27.02 9.41 -6.11
C THR A 308 -25.61 8.91 -5.79
N ILE A 309 -24.68 9.80 -5.48
CA ILE A 309 -23.32 9.47 -5.06
C ILE A 309 -23.18 9.82 -3.59
N TYR A 310 -23.13 8.80 -2.73
CA TYR A 310 -22.90 8.96 -1.31
C TYR A 310 -21.42 8.77 -0.99
N ILE A 311 -20.81 9.81 -0.43
CA ILE A 311 -19.43 9.81 0.03
C ILE A 311 -19.41 9.77 1.53
N LYS A 312 -18.60 8.90 2.14
CA LYS A 312 -18.40 8.87 3.57
C LYS A 312 -16.94 9.08 3.93
N GLU A 313 -16.68 9.98 4.88
CA GLU A 313 -15.31 10.21 5.36
C GLU A 313 -14.83 9.03 6.20
N HIS A 314 -13.51 8.80 6.18
CA HIS A 314 -12.88 7.78 7.01
C HIS A 314 -12.83 8.25 8.47
N PRO A 315 -13.33 7.46 9.45
CA PRO A 315 -13.43 7.89 10.85
C PRO A 315 -12.09 8.35 11.45
N ALA A 316 -10.98 7.74 11.06
CA ALA A 316 -9.66 8.10 11.54
C ALA A 316 -9.07 9.37 10.88
N GLN A 317 -9.71 9.93 9.84
CA GLN A 317 -9.16 11.09 9.13
C GLN A 317 -9.10 12.33 10.03
N ASN A 318 -10.08 12.51 10.90
CA ASN A 318 -10.12 13.61 11.85
C ASN A 318 -9.11 13.48 13.00
N LEU A 319 -8.59 12.26 13.25
CA LEU A 319 -7.53 12.02 14.26
C LEU A 319 -6.16 12.53 13.80
N THR A 320 -6.03 12.84 12.54
CA THR A 320 -4.83 13.42 11.94
C THR A 320 -5.05 14.90 11.64
N TYR A 321 -4.51 15.38 10.55
CA TYR A 321 -4.65 16.79 10.16
C TYR A 321 -5.96 17.09 9.39
N GLY A 322 -6.79 16.06 9.17
CA GLY A 322 -8.01 16.19 8.38
C GLY A 322 -7.79 16.50 6.91
N ARG A 323 -8.85 16.66 6.17
CA ARG A 323 -8.83 17.21 4.81
C ARG A 323 -9.13 18.70 4.85
N SER A 324 -8.77 19.42 3.79
CA SER A 324 -9.10 20.85 3.66
C SER A 324 -10.60 21.06 3.40
N ILE A 325 -11.13 22.21 3.77
CA ILE A 325 -12.49 22.62 3.41
C ILE A 325 -12.66 22.65 1.89
N ASP A 326 -11.62 23.03 1.14
CA ASP A 326 -11.66 23.10 -0.31
C ASP A 326 -11.81 21.73 -0.96
N PHE A 327 -11.24 20.68 -0.36
CA PHE A 327 -11.50 19.32 -0.80
C PHE A 327 -12.99 18.99 -0.72
N TYR A 328 -13.64 19.27 0.42
CA TYR A 328 -15.07 18.99 0.60
C TYR A 328 -15.95 19.87 -0.29
N ARG A 329 -15.62 21.16 -0.46
CA ARG A 329 -16.32 22.05 -1.40
C ARG A 329 -16.24 21.50 -2.83
N LYS A 330 -15.05 21.06 -3.25
CA LYS A 330 -14.83 20.50 -4.59
C LYS A 330 -15.68 19.26 -4.82
N ILE A 331 -15.63 18.27 -3.92
CA ILE A 331 -16.37 17.01 -4.12
C ILE A 331 -17.89 17.18 -4.03
N THR A 332 -18.40 18.15 -3.27
CA THR A 332 -19.84 18.44 -3.20
C THR A 332 -20.34 19.37 -4.30
N SER A 333 -19.45 19.98 -5.08
CA SER A 333 -19.86 20.75 -6.26
C SER A 333 -20.20 19.87 -7.45
N TYR A 334 -19.85 18.58 -7.43
CA TYR A 334 -20.20 17.66 -8.51
C TYR A 334 -21.69 17.26 -8.45
N PRO A 335 -22.35 17.05 -9.59
CA PRO A 335 -23.74 16.66 -9.64
C PRO A 335 -24.05 15.40 -8.83
N ASN A 336 -25.17 15.38 -8.13
CA ASN A 336 -25.70 14.24 -7.34
C ASN A 336 -24.75 13.68 -6.28
N THR A 337 -23.78 14.49 -5.82
CA THR A 337 -22.74 14.07 -4.86
C THR A 337 -23.02 14.65 -3.48
N PHE A 338 -23.09 13.78 -2.47
CA PHE A 338 -23.44 14.14 -1.10
C PHE A 338 -22.49 13.44 -0.11
N ILE A 339 -22.08 14.17 0.93
CA ILE A 339 -21.31 13.60 2.04
C ILE A 339 -22.31 13.13 3.10
N VAL A 340 -22.23 11.84 3.43
CA VAL A 340 -23.14 11.24 4.43
C VAL A 340 -22.56 11.35 5.83
N ASP A 341 -23.45 11.44 6.81
CA ASP A 341 -23.13 11.51 8.23
C ASP A 341 -22.30 10.29 8.68
N GLU A 342 -21.32 10.53 9.55
CA GLU A 342 -20.43 9.50 10.07
C GLU A 342 -21.15 8.42 10.89
N SER A 343 -22.29 8.73 11.47
CA SER A 343 -23.12 7.79 12.26
C SER A 343 -23.72 6.67 11.41
N VAL A 344 -23.88 6.89 10.10
CA VAL A 344 -24.41 5.86 9.20
C VAL A 344 -23.38 4.76 9.02
N ASN A 345 -23.76 3.52 9.33
CA ASN A 345 -22.86 2.38 9.23
C ASN A 345 -22.41 2.11 7.79
N SER A 346 -21.08 2.03 7.57
CA SER A 346 -20.48 1.82 6.24
C SER A 346 -20.85 0.47 5.62
N PHE A 347 -21.02 -0.58 6.45
CA PHE A 347 -21.42 -1.89 5.96
C PHE A 347 -22.88 -1.88 5.45
N LYS A 348 -23.77 -1.18 6.14
CA LYS A 348 -25.16 -0.98 5.68
C LYS A 348 -25.21 -0.17 4.38
N LEU A 349 -24.41 0.90 4.28
CA LEU A 349 -24.26 1.67 3.04
C LEU A 349 -23.78 0.78 1.89
N MET A 350 -22.75 -0.02 2.11
CA MET A 350 -22.22 -0.94 1.11
C MET A 350 -23.26 -1.98 0.67
N LYS A 351 -23.99 -2.57 1.63
CA LYS A 351 -25.01 -3.61 1.33
C LYS A 351 -26.18 -3.09 0.48
N ASN A 352 -26.59 -1.84 0.65
CA ASN A 352 -27.72 -1.26 -0.08
C ASN A 352 -27.30 -0.51 -1.36
N ALA A 353 -26.01 -0.28 -1.57
CA ALA A 353 -25.50 0.38 -2.78
C ALA A 353 -25.73 -0.46 -4.04
N GLN A 354 -25.94 0.23 -5.18
CA GLN A 354 -25.88 -0.41 -6.51
C GLN A 354 -24.46 -0.89 -6.83
N VAL A 355 -23.47 -0.10 -6.43
CA VAL A 355 -22.04 -0.40 -6.58
C VAL A 355 -21.25 0.34 -5.52
N LEU A 356 -20.20 -0.29 -5.01
CA LEU A 356 -19.17 0.31 -4.17
C LEU A 356 -18.05 0.83 -5.08
N ALA A 357 -17.58 2.06 -4.88
CA ALA A 357 -16.42 2.58 -5.58
C ALA A 357 -15.31 2.93 -4.60
N ILE A 358 -14.13 2.34 -4.80
CA ILE A 358 -13.00 2.47 -3.88
C ILE A 358 -11.68 2.61 -4.65
N VAL A 359 -10.69 3.23 -4.01
CA VAL A 359 -9.32 3.18 -4.53
C VAL A 359 -8.75 1.77 -4.28
N THR A 360 -8.68 1.37 -3.00
CA THR A 360 -8.27 0.05 -2.51
C THR A 360 -9.08 -0.30 -1.25
N GLY A 361 -8.66 -1.25 -0.45
CA GLY A 361 -9.17 -1.44 0.91
C GLY A 361 -10.12 -2.60 1.11
N THR A 362 -10.29 -2.93 2.37
CA THR A 362 -11.00 -4.13 2.84
C THR A 362 -12.50 -4.09 2.59
N LEU A 363 -13.10 -2.88 2.55
CA LEU A 363 -14.54 -2.79 2.32
C LEU A 363 -14.92 -3.30 0.92
N GLY A 364 -14.01 -3.17 -0.08
CA GLY A 364 -14.19 -3.79 -1.40
C GLY A 364 -14.20 -5.32 -1.33
N PHE A 365 -13.32 -5.89 -0.52
CA PHE A 365 -13.31 -7.32 -0.28
C PHE A 365 -14.57 -7.80 0.46
N LYS A 366 -15.02 -7.06 1.49
CA LYS A 366 -16.32 -7.31 2.13
C LYS A 366 -17.48 -7.22 1.13
N ALA A 367 -17.43 -6.29 0.17
CA ALA A 367 -18.47 -6.11 -0.83
C ALA A 367 -18.58 -7.33 -1.76
N ILE A 368 -17.48 -7.84 -2.30
CA ILE A 368 -17.53 -9.05 -3.17
C ILE A 368 -18.00 -10.27 -2.41
N CYS A 369 -17.62 -10.46 -1.16
CA CYS A 369 -18.14 -11.53 -0.31
C CYS A 369 -19.65 -11.36 -0.02
N ASN A 370 -20.18 -10.16 -0.08
CA ASN A 370 -21.61 -9.85 0.02
C ASN A 370 -22.30 -9.74 -1.36
N GLN A 371 -21.67 -10.25 -2.44
CA GLN A 371 -22.19 -10.24 -3.81
C GLN A 371 -22.54 -8.84 -4.33
N LYS A 372 -21.79 -7.82 -3.88
CA LYS A 372 -21.92 -6.44 -4.34
C LYS A 372 -20.88 -6.10 -5.40
N PRO A 373 -21.26 -5.47 -6.50
CA PRO A 373 -20.32 -4.99 -7.50
C PRO A 373 -19.39 -3.92 -6.93
N VAL A 374 -18.14 -3.90 -7.42
CA VAL A 374 -17.12 -2.97 -6.96
C VAL A 374 -16.39 -2.32 -8.14
N PHE A 375 -16.29 -1.00 -8.15
CA PHE A 375 -15.36 -0.26 -8.99
C PHE A 375 -14.08 -0.05 -8.20
N VAL A 376 -12.95 -0.57 -8.71
CA VAL A 376 -11.64 -0.48 -8.07
C VAL A 376 -10.73 0.38 -8.92
N PHE A 377 -10.13 1.40 -8.31
CA PHE A 377 -9.28 2.39 -8.97
C PHE A 377 -7.78 2.19 -8.71
N GLY A 378 -7.42 1.37 -7.74
CA GLY A 378 -6.05 1.02 -7.39
C GLY A 378 -5.72 -0.45 -7.53
N GLU A 379 -4.56 -0.85 -7.02
CA GLU A 379 -4.09 -2.24 -7.08
C GLU A 379 -4.52 -3.01 -5.82
N VAL A 380 -5.29 -4.10 -6.03
CA VAL A 380 -5.80 -4.98 -4.98
C VAL A 380 -5.77 -6.44 -5.44
N PHE A 381 -5.56 -7.38 -4.52
CA PHE A 381 -5.50 -8.80 -4.83
C PHE A 381 -6.80 -9.37 -5.41
N TYR A 382 -7.93 -8.78 -5.10
CA TYR A 382 -9.24 -9.18 -5.62
C TYR A 382 -9.67 -8.42 -6.89
N LYS A 383 -8.73 -7.81 -7.61
CA LYS A 383 -8.97 -6.97 -8.80
C LYS A 383 -9.76 -7.67 -9.91
N TYR A 384 -9.59 -8.99 -10.03
CA TYR A 384 -10.25 -9.82 -11.05
C TYR A 384 -11.39 -10.67 -10.48
N ALA A 385 -11.83 -10.40 -9.26
CA ALA A 385 -12.95 -11.11 -8.67
C ALA A 385 -14.25 -10.88 -9.46
N PRO A 386 -15.17 -11.85 -9.47
CA PRO A 386 -16.49 -11.68 -10.07
C PRO A 386 -17.19 -10.45 -9.49
N GLY A 387 -17.65 -9.56 -10.36
CA GLY A 387 -18.29 -8.30 -9.96
C GLY A 387 -17.34 -7.14 -9.68
N VAL A 388 -16.04 -7.34 -9.83
CA VAL A 388 -15.05 -6.26 -9.74
C VAL A 388 -14.76 -5.69 -11.12
N PHE A 389 -14.75 -4.37 -11.21
CA PHE A 389 -14.39 -3.61 -12.41
C PHE A 389 -13.18 -2.75 -12.09
N ALA A 390 -12.04 -3.08 -12.70
CA ALA A 390 -10.82 -2.27 -12.61
C ALA A 390 -10.99 -1.02 -13.48
N ILE A 391 -10.90 0.15 -12.87
CA ILE A 391 -11.13 1.44 -13.51
C ILE A 391 -9.83 2.24 -13.55
N LYS A 392 -9.35 2.53 -14.73
CA LYS A 392 -8.21 3.42 -14.98
C LYS A 392 -8.62 4.67 -15.77
N THR A 393 -9.60 4.53 -16.63
CA THR A 393 -10.06 5.58 -17.55
C THR A 393 -11.58 5.79 -17.49
N GLY A 394 -12.05 6.90 -18.05
CA GLY A 394 -13.49 7.15 -18.22
C GLY A 394 -14.20 6.11 -19.09
N ASP A 395 -13.49 5.51 -20.05
CA ASP A 395 -14.07 4.48 -20.92
C ASP A 395 -14.23 3.15 -20.17
N ASP A 396 -13.31 2.82 -19.25
CA ASP A 396 -13.50 1.66 -18.36
C ASP A 396 -14.76 1.85 -17.50
N LEU A 397 -14.96 3.05 -16.98
CA LEU A 397 -16.13 3.37 -16.17
C LEU A 397 -17.45 3.29 -16.95
N LYS A 398 -17.48 3.81 -18.21
CA LYS A 398 -18.65 3.65 -19.09
C LYS A 398 -18.98 2.19 -19.34
N LYS A 399 -17.97 1.37 -19.70
CA LYS A 399 -18.12 -0.07 -19.90
C LYS A 399 -18.60 -0.77 -18.62
N ALA A 400 -18.09 -0.37 -17.47
CA ALA A 400 -18.48 -0.91 -16.17
C ALA A 400 -19.96 -0.62 -15.87
N PHE A 401 -20.46 0.60 -16.10
CA PHE A 401 -21.89 0.94 -15.92
C PHE A 401 -22.81 0.15 -16.83
N ILE A 402 -22.39 -0.14 -18.08
CA ILE A 402 -23.16 -0.99 -18.98
C ILE A 402 -23.25 -2.43 -18.43
N LYS A 403 -22.11 -3.00 -18.05
CA LYS A 403 -22.02 -4.38 -17.50
C LYS A 403 -22.75 -4.52 -16.17
N LEU A 404 -22.76 -3.46 -15.33
CA LEU A 404 -23.40 -3.44 -14.01
C LEU A 404 -24.89 -3.81 -14.08
N LYS A 405 -25.58 -3.47 -15.18
CA LYS A 405 -27.01 -3.78 -15.38
C LYS A 405 -27.30 -5.27 -15.52
N HIS A 406 -26.33 -6.07 -15.92
CA HIS A 406 -26.50 -7.47 -16.29
C HIS A 406 -25.70 -8.44 -15.43
N ILE A 407 -24.87 -7.93 -14.52
CA ILE A 407 -23.99 -8.78 -13.74
C ILE A 407 -24.76 -9.55 -12.67
N LYS A 408 -24.46 -10.84 -12.59
CA LYS A 408 -24.94 -11.72 -11.50
C LYS A 408 -23.72 -12.26 -10.76
N ILE A 409 -23.62 -11.95 -9.49
CA ILE A 409 -22.55 -12.44 -8.62
C ILE A 409 -23.15 -13.50 -7.72
N SER A 410 -22.59 -14.71 -7.73
CA SER A 410 -23.03 -15.81 -6.86
C SER A 410 -21.96 -16.15 -5.82
N GLN A 411 -22.40 -16.72 -4.71
CA GLN A 411 -21.51 -17.20 -3.66
C GLN A 411 -20.51 -18.23 -4.19
N SER A 412 -20.97 -19.20 -4.97
CA SER A 412 -20.12 -20.27 -5.51
C SER A 412 -19.01 -19.71 -6.41
N ILE A 413 -19.32 -18.79 -7.30
CA ILE A 413 -18.33 -18.15 -8.18
C ILE A 413 -17.31 -17.36 -7.37
N THR A 414 -17.74 -16.63 -6.33
CA THR A 414 -16.84 -15.87 -5.45
C THR A 414 -15.92 -16.82 -4.67
N LEU A 415 -16.46 -17.88 -4.08
CA LEU A 415 -15.66 -18.87 -3.34
C LEU A 415 -14.63 -19.56 -4.24
N ASN A 416 -15.03 -19.97 -5.45
CA ASN A 416 -14.12 -20.57 -6.43
C ASN A 416 -12.98 -19.62 -6.84
N TYR A 417 -13.30 -18.34 -7.02
CA TYR A 417 -12.29 -17.33 -7.28
C TYR A 417 -11.30 -17.20 -6.11
N LEU A 418 -11.80 -17.12 -4.88
CA LEU A 418 -10.96 -16.98 -3.70
C LEU A 418 -10.04 -18.20 -3.52
N GLU A 419 -10.53 -19.42 -3.75
CA GLU A 419 -9.71 -20.62 -3.73
C GLU A 419 -8.65 -20.62 -4.84
N ALA A 420 -9.00 -20.16 -6.04
CA ALA A 420 -8.07 -20.08 -7.15
C ALA A 420 -6.91 -19.10 -6.88
N ILE A 421 -7.20 -17.92 -6.31
CA ILE A 421 -6.17 -16.92 -6.02
C ILE A 421 -5.29 -17.31 -4.84
N LYS A 422 -5.81 -18.09 -3.88
CA LYS A 422 -5.03 -18.60 -2.74
C LYS A 422 -3.75 -19.31 -3.20
N GLY A 423 -3.79 -20.00 -4.35
CA GLY A 423 -2.63 -20.66 -4.93
C GLY A 423 -1.48 -19.72 -5.35
N ASN A 424 -1.68 -18.38 -5.32
CA ASN A 424 -0.62 -17.39 -5.56
C ASN A 424 0.02 -16.87 -4.26
N PHE A 425 -0.43 -17.35 -3.11
CA PHE A 425 0.02 -16.90 -1.80
C PHE A 425 0.83 -17.98 -1.10
N TYR A 426 1.76 -17.57 -0.26
CA TYR A 426 2.61 -18.44 0.53
C TYR A 426 2.11 -18.47 1.97
N LYS A 427 2.05 -19.66 2.58
CA LYS A 427 1.65 -19.80 3.98
C LYS A 427 2.72 -19.24 4.91
N GLY A 428 2.32 -18.38 5.85
CA GLY A 428 3.20 -17.72 6.80
C GLY A 428 2.92 -16.22 6.93
N TYR A 429 3.90 -15.50 7.43
CA TYR A 429 3.78 -14.06 7.65
C TYR A 429 5.08 -13.32 7.32
N SER A 430 4.93 -12.16 6.71
CA SER A 430 6.01 -11.23 6.39
C SER A 430 6.08 -10.02 7.32
N ASP A 431 5.04 -9.78 8.14
CA ASP A 431 5.04 -8.80 9.23
C ASP A 431 5.04 -9.55 10.57
N ASN A 432 6.05 -9.28 11.40
CA ASN A 432 6.28 -9.95 12.70
C ASN A 432 5.05 -9.94 13.63
N GLN A 433 4.15 -8.97 13.49
CA GLN A 433 2.96 -8.90 14.32
C GLN A 433 1.96 -10.03 14.03
N TYR A 434 1.94 -10.55 12.79
CA TYR A 434 1.10 -11.68 12.40
C TYR A 434 1.56 -13.03 12.94
N GLY A 435 2.78 -13.11 13.47
CA GLY A 435 3.24 -14.32 14.18
C GLY A 435 2.38 -14.71 15.38
N LYS A 436 1.56 -13.78 15.91
CA LYS A 436 0.62 -14.05 17.02
C LYS A 436 -0.59 -14.89 16.60
N ILE A 437 -0.95 -14.89 15.33
CA ILE A 437 -2.12 -15.58 14.76
C ILE A 437 -1.73 -16.62 13.72
N SER A 438 -0.45 -16.79 13.44
CA SER A 438 0.06 -17.76 12.47
C SER A 438 0.09 -19.16 13.07
N ASP A 439 -0.27 -20.16 12.28
CA ASP A 439 -0.10 -21.58 12.60
C ASP A 439 1.38 -22.02 12.53
N LEU A 440 2.22 -21.25 11.83
CA LEU A 440 3.65 -21.53 11.73
C LEU A 440 4.39 -20.96 12.94
N ASN A 441 5.28 -21.77 13.53
CA ASN A 441 6.24 -21.25 14.49
C ASN A 441 7.27 -20.33 13.79
N PHE A 442 8.03 -19.58 14.58
CA PHE A 442 8.95 -18.58 14.05
C PHE A 442 9.98 -19.16 13.06
N ASN A 443 10.61 -20.30 13.39
CA ASN A 443 11.65 -20.90 12.56
C ASN A 443 11.07 -21.44 11.25
N SER A 444 9.97 -22.18 11.30
CA SER A 444 9.28 -22.67 10.10
C SER A 444 8.78 -21.53 9.20
N ASN A 445 8.41 -20.38 9.79
CA ASN A 445 8.07 -19.21 9.01
C ASN A 445 9.29 -18.59 8.30
N ILE A 446 10.45 -18.53 8.97
CA ILE A 446 11.69 -18.07 8.34
C ILE A 446 12.09 -18.99 7.19
N GLU A 447 12.01 -20.32 7.37
CA GLU A 447 12.26 -21.31 6.32
C GLU A 447 11.35 -21.07 5.12
N SER A 448 10.04 -20.91 5.34
CA SER A 448 9.08 -20.61 4.27
C SER A 448 9.42 -19.32 3.52
N LEU A 449 9.78 -18.23 4.22
CA LEU A 449 10.16 -16.96 3.59
C LEU A 449 11.41 -17.12 2.71
N VAL A 450 12.43 -17.83 3.21
CA VAL A 450 13.71 -18.01 2.50
C VAL A 450 13.55 -18.93 1.31
N GLU A 451 12.89 -20.08 1.45
CA GLU A 451 12.64 -21.02 0.37
C GLU A 451 11.89 -20.33 -0.78
N ASN A 452 10.76 -19.70 -0.50
CA ASN A 452 9.92 -19.11 -1.53
C ASN A 452 10.58 -17.93 -2.26
N ILE A 453 11.38 -17.10 -1.58
CA ILE A 453 12.10 -16.03 -2.26
C ILE A 453 13.31 -16.57 -3.06
N SER A 454 14.00 -17.58 -2.56
CA SER A 454 15.11 -18.22 -3.25
C SER A 454 14.64 -18.87 -4.55
N ASP A 455 13.51 -19.57 -4.54
CA ASP A 455 12.87 -20.13 -5.73
C ASP A 455 12.51 -19.05 -6.76
N ARG A 456 11.97 -17.92 -6.30
CA ARG A 456 11.65 -16.78 -7.19
C ARG A 456 12.90 -16.18 -7.82
N ILE A 457 13.98 -16.06 -7.09
CA ILE A 457 15.28 -15.58 -7.59
C ILE A 457 15.90 -16.60 -8.54
N GLY A 458 15.84 -17.88 -8.22
CA GLY A 458 16.42 -19.00 -9.00
C GLY A 458 15.71 -19.23 -10.33
N VAL A 459 14.39 -19.25 -10.37
CA VAL A 459 13.58 -19.40 -11.62
C VAL A 459 13.93 -18.31 -12.66
N ILE A 460 14.33 -17.13 -12.20
CA ILE A 460 14.76 -16.05 -13.10
C ILE A 460 16.17 -16.32 -13.64
N HIS A 461 17.05 -17.06 -12.93
CA HIS A 461 18.37 -17.44 -13.43
C HIS A 461 18.26 -18.42 -14.60
N ASP A 462 17.37 -19.39 -14.54
CA ASP A 462 17.16 -20.36 -15.63
C ASP A 462 16.56 -19.76 -16.89
N SER A 463 15.70 -18.73 -16.76
CA SER A 463 15.09 -18.09 -17.92
C SER A 463 16.03 -17.13 -18.67
N SER A 464 17.04 -16.59 -18.02
CA SER A 464 18.06 -15.74 -18.66
C SER A 464 19.12 -16.55 -19.47
N LEU A 465 19.26 -17.83 -19.17
CA LEU A 465 20.12 -18.74 -19.92
C LEU A 465 19.47 -19.27 -21.22
N LYS A 466 18.17 -19.08 -21.42
CA LYS A 466 17.42 -19.55 -22.62
C LYS A 466 17.15 -18.45 -23.64
N LEU A 467 17.65 -17.24 -23.44
CA LEU A 467 17.46 -16.11 -24.38
C LEU A 467 18.70 -15.75 -25.19
N ASP A 468 19.82 -16.52 -25.03
CA ASP A 468 21.07 -16.33 -25.76
C ASP A 468 21.38 -17.49 -26.72
N ASP A 469 20.37 -18.28 -27.16
CA ASP A 469 20.47 -19.26 -28.26
C ASP A 469 19.64 -18.84 -29.48
#